data_546b19faac409b0758f2fcd8f7a9a3a0
#
_entry.id   546b19faac409b0758f2fcd8f7a9a3a0
#
_cell.length_a   1.000
_cell.length_b   1.000
_cell.length_c   1.000
_cell.angle_alpha   90.00
_cell.angle_beta   90.00
_cell.angle_gamma   90.00
#
_symmetry.space_group_name_H-M   'P 1'
#
loop_
_entity.id
_entity.type
_entity.pdbx_description
1 polymer ?
#
loop_
_entity_poly.entity_id
_entity_poly.type
_entity_poly.pdbx_seq_one_letter_code
_entity_poly.pdbx_strand_id
1 'polypeptide(L)'
;MLQPRLKAVGYRRVSSQEQLEGHSLDAQTTHVEAFVQSQGWSLVGFYTDAGISAKKGSHRPAFEQMLKDAEMGKFDVVVVDKIDRFYRHLGGLLTTLEQLNACNVSLASVQEKLDFTSPWGKLMLTVLGMLAEIYIENLRQETRKGH
;
A
#
# COMPACT_ATOMS: atom_id res chain seq x y z
N MET A 1 -11.81 -27.11 -12.58
CA MET A 1 -10.38 -26.74 -12.52
C MET A 1 -10.19 -25.60 -11.54
N LEU A 2 -9.37 -25.80 -10.53
CA LEU A 2 -9.14 -24.77 -9.54
C LEU A 2 -8.24 -23.69 -10.11
N GLN A 3 -8.68 -22.43 -9.97
CA GLN A 3 -7.80 -21.31 -10.36
C GLN A 3 -6.67 -21.21 -9.34
N PRO A 4 -5.45 -20.89 -9.79
CA PRO A 4 -4.35 -20.70 -8.86
C PRO A 4 -4.69 -19.56 -7.91
N ARG A 5 -4.36 -19.74 -6.63
CA ARG A 5 -4.55 -18.70 -5.64
C ARG A 5 -3.60 -17.54 -5.91
N LEU A 6 -4.08 -16.33 -5.73
CA LEU A 6 -3.21 -15.17 -5.82
C LEU A 6 -2.18 -15.23 -4.69
N LYS A 7 -0.96 -14.88 -5.00
CA LYS A 7 0.12 -14.79 -4.02
C LYS A 7 0.07 -13.40 -3.40
N ALA A 8 -0.13 -13.36 -2.10
CA ALA A 8 -0.23 -12.11 -1.36
C ALA A 8 1.00 -11.93 -0.46
N VAL A 9 1.45 -10.69 -0.34
CA VAL A 9 2.44 -10.32 0.66
C VAL A 9 1.84 -9.24 1.54
N GLY A 10 2.27 -9.19 2.80
CA GLY A 10 1.86 -8.15 3.72
C GLY A 10 2.95 -7.09 3.83
N TYR A 11 2.57 -5.83 3.91
CA TYR A 11 3.49 -4.77 4.22
C TYR A 11 3.15 -4.21 5.60
N ARG A 12 4.14 -4.14 6.48
CA ARG A 12 3.98 -3.64 7.85
C ARG A 12 4.95 -2.51 8.09
N ARG A 13 4.48 -1.49 8.76
CA ARG A 13 5.33 -0.36 9.13
C ARG A 13 4.89 0.20 10.47
N VAL A 14 5.85 0.39 11.38
CA VAL A 14 5.62 1.09 12.63
C VAL A 14 6.77 2.05 12.88
N SER A 15 6.48 3.19 13.49
CA SER A 15 7.51 4.09 13.98
C SER A 15 7.99 3.61 15.34
N SER A 16 9.13 4.14 15.80
CA SER A 16 9.62 3.84 17.15
C SER A 16 8.60 4.20 18.21
N GLN A 17 7.92 5.34 18.04
CA GLN A 17 6.91 5.79 18.97
C GLN A 17 5.72 4.83 19.02
N GLU A 18 5.26 4.36 17.87
CA GLU A 18 4.15 3.42 17.80
C GLU A 18 4.49 2.11 18.49
N GLN A 19 5.72 1.65 18.40
CA GLN A 19 6.17 0.46 19.10
C GLN A 19 6.10 0.65 20.62
N LEU A 20 6.49 1.83 21.09
CA LEU A 20 6.44 2.15 22.52
C LEU A 20 4.98 2.25 23.03
N GLU A 21 4.07 2.68 22.19
CA GLU A 21 2.66 2.82 22.54
C GLU A 21 1.87 1.52 22.43
N GLY A 22 2.53 0.43 22.06
CA GLY A 22 1.87 -0.85 21.95
C GLY A 22 1.13 -1.11 20.63
N HIS A 23 1.31 -0.25 19.65
CA HIS A 23 0.79 -0.48 18.30
C HIS A 23 1.72 -1.46 17.62
N SER A 24 1.51 -2.74 17.90
CA SER A 24 2.47 -3.76 17.55
C SER A 24 2.36 -4.19 16.09
N LEU A 25 3.47 -4.68 15.57
CA LEU A 25 3.49 -5.38 14.28
C LEU A 25 2.57 -6.59 14.33
N ASP A 26 2.36 -7.18 15.50
CA ASP A 26 1.50 -8.34 15.66
C ASP A 26 0.05 -8.06 15.28
N ALA A 27 -0.47 -6.86 15.64
CA ALA A 27 -1.82 -6.49 15.26
C ALA A 27 -1.96 -6.39 13.74
N GLN A 28 -1.00 -5.75 13.09
CA GLN A 28 -0.99 -5.64 11.63
C GLN A 28 -0.92 -7.03 10.99
N THR A 29 -0.07 -7.90 11.53
CA THR A 29 0.09 -9.28 11.04
C THR A 29 -1.24 -10.04 11.14
N THR A 30 -1.89 -9.97 12.29
CA THR A 30 -3.15 -10.66 12.52
C THR A 30 -4.22 -10.19 11.53
N HIS A 31 -4.34 -8.88 11.33
CA HIS A 31 -5.33 -8.33 10.41
C HIS A 31 -5.05 -8.74 8.98
N VAL A 32 -3.80 -8.68 8.55
CA VAL A 32 -3.41 -9.07 7.19
C VAL A 32 -3.65 -10.56 6.96
N GLU A 33 -3.25 -11.40 7.89
CA GLU A 33 -3.43 -12.85 7.76
C GLU A 33 -4.92 -13.22 7.66
N ALA A 34 -5.75 -12.62 8.52
CA ALA A 34 -7.19 -12.87 8.49
C ALA A 34 -7.81 -12.44 7.17
N PHE A 35 -7.41 -11.28 6.66
CA PHE A 35 -7.92 -10.76 5.39
C PHE A 35 -7.50 -11.66 4.23
N VAL A 36 -6.25 -12.05 4.15
CA VAL A 36 -5.73 -12.92 3.09
C VAL A 36 -6.48 -14.24 3.10
N GLN A 37 -6.69 -14.81 4.28
CA GLN A 37 -7.42 -16.07 4.43
C GLN A 37 -8.87 -15.93 3.96
N SER A 38 -9.52 -14.82 4.31
CA SER A 38 -10.91 -14.58 3.91
C SER A 38 -11.06 -14.44 2.39
N GLN A 39 -10.03 -13.97 1.70
CA GLN A 39 -10.03 -13.84 0.25
C GLN A 39 -9.64 -15.13 -0.48
N GLY A 40 -9.14 -16.12 0.26
CA GLY A 40 -8.65 -17.35 -0.35
C GLY A 40 -7.32 -17.22 -1.04
N TRP A 41 -6.55 -16.18 -0.71
CA TRP A 41 -5.23 -15.97 -1.26
C TRP A 41 -4.18 -16.73 -0.46
N SER A 42 -2.98 -16.86 -1.04
CA SER A 42 -1.84 -17.49 -0.38
C SER A 42 -0.87 -16.42 0.12
N LEU A 43 -0.67 -16.36 1.43
CA LEU A 43 0.26 -15.40 2.02
C LEU A 43 1.67 -15.96 1.94
N VAL A 44 2.54 -15.31 1.16
CA VAL A 44 3.90 -15.82 0.93
C VAL A 44 4.98 -15.12 1.75
N GLY A 45 4.66 -14.00 2.38
CA GLY A 45 5.61 -13.32 3.24
C GLY A 45 5.20 -11.92 3.63
N PHE A 46 6.08 -11.27 4.36
CA PHE A 46 5.89 -9.89 4.82
C PHE A 46 7.12 -9.06 4.51
N TYR A 47 6.89 -7.79 4.22
CA TYR A 47 7.94 -6.77 4.16
C TYR A 47 7.70 -5.83 5.34
N THR A 48 8.73 -5.59 6.13
CA THR A 48 8.57 -4.85 7.38
C THR A 48 9.59 -3.73 7.50
N ASP A 49 9.11 -2.50 7.67
CA ASP A 49 9.94 -1.35 8.01
C ASP A 49 9.56 -0.91 9.42
N ALA A 50 10.48 -1.11 10.37
CA ALA A 50 10.25 -0.82 11.77
C ALA A 50 11.23 0.23 12.28
N GLY A 51 10.76 1.05 13.22
CA GLY A 51 11.60 2.06 13.84
C GLY A 51 11.98 3.23 12.95
N ILE A 52 11.28 3.40 11.83
CA ILE A 52 11.61 4.42 10.83
C ILE A 52 10.75 5.64 11.07
N SER A 53 11.41 6.81 11.21
CA SER A 53 10.72 8.07 11.37
C SER A 53 9.98 8.46 10.09
N ALA A 54 8.77 9.01 10.24
CA ALA A 54 8.01 9.55 9.13
C ALA A 54 8.58 10.87 8.62
N LYS A 55 9.54 11.44 9.33
CA LYS A 55 10.18 12.68 8.93
C LYS A 55 11.17 12.42 7.80
N LYS A 56 11.26 13.34 6.86
CA LYS A 56 12.28 13.39 5.80
C LYS A 56 12.19 12.26 4.78
N GLY A 57 11.07 12.11 4.09
CA GLY A 57 11.00 11.20 2.95
C GLY A 57 11.70 9.90 3.25
N SER A 58 11.38 9.34 4.36
CA SER A 58 12.14 8.33 5.05
C SER A 58 12.52 7.15 4.17
N HIS A 59 13.75 6.75 4.28
CA HIS A 59 14.26 5.52 3.70
C HIS A 59 13.44 4.33 4.18
N ARG A 60 12.92 3.56 3.24
CA ARG A 60 12.07 2.40 3.52
C ARG A 60 12.62 1.19 2.77
N PRO A 61 13.66 0.55 3.30
CA PRO A 61 14.35 -0.52 2.57
C PRO A 61 13.47 -1.72 2.25
N ALA A 62 12.56 -2.11 3.16
CA ALA A 62 11.65 -3.21 2.88
C ALA A 62 10.64 -2.85 1.79
N PHE A 63 10.13 -1.63 1.82
CA PHE A 63 9.22 -1.14 0.79
C PHE A 63 9.90 -1.11 -0.58
N GLU A 64 11.13 -0.62 -0.64
CA GLU A 64 11.89 -0.59 -1.89
C GLU A 64 12.15 -2.00 -2.42
N GLN A 65 12.49 -2.94 -1.53
CA GLN A 65 12.69 -4.33 -1.93
C GLN A 65 11.38 -4.94 -2.45
N MET A 66 10.27 -4.61 -1.80
CA MET A 66 8.95 -5.06 -2.23
C MET A 66 8.65 -4.63 -3.66
N LEU A 67 8.96 -3.38 -4.01
CA LEU A 67 8.73 -2.88 -5.37
C LEU A 67 9.61 -3.62 -6.39
N LYS A 68 10.86 -3.92 -6.03
CA LYS A 68 11.74 -4.71 -6.90
C LYS A 68 11.21 -6.12 -7.11
N ASP A 69 10.72 -6.73 -6.04
CA ASP A 69 10.16 -8.09 -6.12
C ASP A 69 8.87 -8.11 -6.93
N ALA A 70 8.09 -7.03 -6.89
CA ALA A 70 6.90 -6.89 -7.71
C ALA A 70 7.27 -6.90 -9.21
N GLU A 71 8.33 -6.19 -9.57
CA GLU A 71 8.84 -6.18 -10.94
C GLU A 71 9.26 -7.58 -11.40
N MET A 72 9.72 -8.41 -10.47
CA MET A 72 10.13 -9.79 -10.76
C MET A 72 8.96 -10.78 -10.74
N GLY A 73 7.77 -10.31 -10.45
CA GLY A 73 6.57 -11.16 -10.46
C GLY A 73 6.50 -12.14 -9.31
N LYS A 74 7.07 -11.81 -8.17
CA LYS A 74 7.12 -12.73 -7.03
C LYS A 74 5.79 -12.85 -6.29
N PHE A 75 4.88 -11.89 -6.48
CA PHE A 75 3.56 -11.91 -5.85
C PHE A 75 2.56 -11.14 -6.70
N ASP A 76 1.28 -11.26 -6.35
CA ASP A 76 0.19 -10.66 -7.14
C ASP A 76 -0.51 -9.54 -6.43
N VAL A 77 -0.48 -9.50 -5.10
CA VAL A 77 -1.17 -8.49 -4.32
C VAL A 77 -0.39 -8.14 -3.07
N VAL A 78 -0.41 -6.85 -2.72
CA VAL A 78 0.14 -6.33 -1.48
C VAL A 78 -1.02 -6.02 -0.55
N VAL A 79 -0.99 -6.52 0.68
CA VAL A 79 -2.02 -6.27 1.68
C VAL A 79 -1.43 -5.45 2.81
N VAL A 80 -2.12 -4.38 3.18
CA VAL A 80 -1.72 -3.52 4.30
C VAL A 80 -2.88 -3.44 5.30
N ASP A 81 -2.56 -3.23 6.56
CA ASP A 81 -3.58 -3.06 7.58
C ASP A 81 -4.34 -1.75 7.36
N LYS A 82 -3.61 -0.66 7.12
CA LYS A 82 -4.17 0.65 6.80
C LYS A 82 -3.37 1.28 5.67
N ILE A 83 -4.05 2.07 4.85
CA ILE A 83 -3.39 2.78 3.75
C ILE A 83 -2.24 3.66 4.25
N ASP A 84 -2.37 4.30 5.41
CA ASP A 84 -1.34 5.18 5.92
C ASP A 84 -0.05 4.44 6.31
N ARG A 85 -0.12 3.14 6.51
CA ARG A 85 1.07 2.30 6.68
C ARG A 85 1.83 2.16 5.36
N PHE A 86 1.10 2.21 4.25
CA PHE A 86 1.66 2.10 2.91
C PHE A 86 2.20 3.46 2.46
N TYR A 87 1.34 4.49 2.52
CA TYR A 87 1.71 5.84 2.13
C TYR A 87 0.82 6.87 2.80
N ARG A 88 1.41 7.97 3.29
CA ARG A 88 0.66 9.06 3.92
C ARG A 88 0.25 10.15 2.96
N HIS A 89 0.97 10.28 1.84
CA HIS A 89 0.69 11.30 0.84
C HIS A 89 -0.06 10.71 -0.32
N LEU A 90 -1.14 11.36 -0.71
CA LEU A 90 -1.95 10.87 -1.82
C LEU A 90 -1.15 10.73 -3.10
N GLY A 91 -0.30 11.73 -3.42
CA GLY A 91 0.53 11.68 -4.63
C GLY A 91 1.46 10.48 -4.65
N GLY A 92 2.14 10.21 -3.53
CA GLY A 92 3.03 9.06 -3.41
C GLY A 92 2.29 7.74 -3.50
N LEU A 93 1.11 7.68 -2.85
CA LEU A 93 0.26 6.49 -2.93
C LEU A 93 -0.11 6.18 -4.37
N LEU A 94 -0.57 7.17 -5.11
CA LEU A 94 -1.01 6.97 -6.49
C LEU A 94 0.13 6.59 -7.41
N THR A 95 1.30 7.20 -7.24
CA THR A 95 2.49 6.83 -8.01
C THR A 95 2.85 5.36 -7.76
N THR A 96 2.81 4.94 -6.50
CA THR A 96 3.12 3.56 -6.15
C THR A 96 2.09 2.60 -6.71
N LEU A 97 0.80 2.95 -6.66
CA LEU A 97 -0.25 2.11 -7.23
C LEU A 97 -0.06 1.94 -8.74
N GLU A 98 0.35 3.01 -9.43
CA GLU A 98 0.66 2.91 -10.86
C GLU A 98 1.83 1.97 -11.13
N GLN A 99 2.89 2.06 -10.31
CA GLN A 99 4.04 1.16 -10.44
C GLN A 99 3.64 -0.30 -10.23
N LEU A 100 2.83 -0.56 -9.20
CA LEU A 100 2.35 -1.91 -8.93
C LEU A 100 1.46 -2.42 -10.05
N ASN A 101 0.57 -1.56 -10.54
CA ASN A 101 -0.32 -1.94 -11.64
C ASN A 101 0.46 -2.29 -12.90
N ALA A 102 1.55 -1.58 -13.18
CA ALA A 102 2.42 -1.88 -14.32
C ALA A 102 3.07 -3.25 -14.19
N CYS A 103 3.22 -3.74 -12.96
CA CYS A 103 3.77 -5.08 -12.69
C CYS A 103 2.68 -6.13 -12.51
N ASN A 104 1.41 -5.78 -12.77
CA ASN A 104 0.24 -6.63 -12.55
C ASN A 104 0.07 -7.01 -11.07
N VAL A 105 0.45 -6.11 -10.18
CA VAL A 105 0.29 -6.27 -8.73
C VAL A 105 -0.76 -5.27 -8.25
N SER A 106 -1.67 -5.73 -7.40
CA SER A 106 -2.73 -4.92 -6.85
C SER A 106 -2.48 -4.64 -5.36
N LEU A 107 -3.23 -3.70 -4.81
CA LEU A 107 -3.17 -3.34 -3.40
C LEU A 107 -4.51 -3.64 -2.74
N ALA A 108 -4.47 -4.08 -1.50
CA ALA A 108 -5.66 -4.22 -0.67
C ALA A 108 -5.37 -3.66 0.72
N SER A 109 -6.35 -3.01 1.32
CA SER A 109 -6.22 -2.47 2.67
C SER A 109 -7.34 -3.03 3.56
N VAL A 110 -6.97 -3.54 4.72
CA VAL A 110 -7.91 -4.23 5.61
C VAL A 110 -8.88 -3.25 6.25
N GLN A 111 -8.37 -2.21 6.88
CA GLN A 111 -9.20 -1.29 7.68
C GLN A 111 -10.18 -0.48 6.82
N GLU A 112 -9.73 0.00 5.68
CA GLU A 112 -10.57 0.76 4.76
C GLU A 112 -11.43 -0.13 3.87
N LYS A 113 -11.22 -1.43 3.93
CA LYS A 113 -11.93 -2.41 3.10
C LYS A 113 -11.78 -2.14 1.60
N LEU A 114 -10.61 -1.67 1.22
CA LEU A 114 -10.28 -1.40 -0.17
C LEU A 114 -9.61 -2.63 -0.80
N ASP A 115 -10.04 -2.96 -2.00
CA ASP A 115 -9.49 -4.09 -2.74
C ASP A 115 -9.42 -3.71 -4.21
N PHE A 116 -8.24 -3.32 -4.65
CA PHE A 116 -8.01 -2.90 -6.03
C PHE A 116 -7.82 -4.08 -6.99
N THR A 117 -8.00 -5.32 -6.51
CA THR A 117 -7.99 -6.49 -7.39
C THR A 117 -9.30 -6.65 -8.16
N SER A 118 -10.38 -6.09 -7.63
CA SER A 118 -11.71 -6.19 -8.24
C SER A 118 -11.89 -5.13 -9.34
N PRO A 119 -12.84 -5.32 -10.27
CA PRO A 119 -13.17 -4.27 -11.26
C PRO A 119 -13.61 -2.97 -10.60
N TRP A 120 -14.37 -3.05 -9.50
CA TRP A 120 -14.78 -1.88 -8.74
C TRP A 120 -13.56 -1.15 -8.18
N GLY A 121 -12.60 -1.90 -7.63
CA GLY A 121 -11.38 -1.32 -7.10
C GLY A 121 -10.56 -0.62 -8.17
N LYS A 122 -10.49 -1.19 -9.37
CA LYS A 122 -9.79 -0.58 -10.50
C LYS A 122 -10.45 0.73 -10.92
N LEU A 123 -11.78 0.76 -10.91
CA LEU A 123 -12.52 2.00 -11.20
C LEU A 123 -12.21 3.06 -10.14
N MET A 124 -12.20 2.67 -8.86
CA MET A 124 -11.86 3.58 -7.77
C MET A 124 -10.44 4.12 -7.92
N LEU A 125 -9.51 3.30 -8.35
CA LEU A 125 -8.13 3.73 -8.60
C LEU A 125 -8.08 4.81 -9.66
N THR A 126 -8.84 4.64 -10.75
CA THR A 126 -8.92 5.64 -11.82
C THR A 126 -9.48 6.97 -11.29
N VAL A 127 -10.55 6.91 -10.48
CA VAL A 127 -11.15 8.11 -9.89
C VAL A 127 -10.16 8.81 -8.96
N LEU A 128 -9.45 8.06 -8.13
CA LEU A 128 -8.45 8.62 -7.23
C LEU A 128 -7.32 9.30 -8.01
N GLY A 129 -6.91 8.70 -9.13
CA GLY A 129 -5.90 9.30 -10.00
C GLY A 129 -6.34 10.65 -10.55
N MET A 130 -7.59 10.75 -11.00
CA MET A 130 -8.15 11.99 -11.49
C MET A 130 -8.21 13.05 -10.40
N LEU A 131 -8.64 12.66 -9.19
CA LEU A 131 -8.71 13.59 -8.06
C LEU A 131 -7.33 14.09 -7.66
N ALA A 132 -6.32 13.22 -7.72
CA ALA A 132 -4.95 13.61 -7.39
C ALA A 132 -4.41 14.63 -8.39
N GLU A 133 -4.70 14.46 -9.67
CA GLU A 133 -4.30 15.43 -10.69
C GLU A 133 -4.92 16.80 -10.43
N ILE A 134 -6.21 16.83 -10.09
CA ILE A 134 -6.90 18.07 -9.75
C ILE A 134 -6.28 18.71 -8.51
N TYR A 135 -5.99 17.91 -7.49
CA TYR A 135 -5.38 18.40 -6.25
C TYR A 135 -4.01 19.03 -6.51
N ILE A 136 -3.18 18.38 -7.30
CA ILE A 136 -1.84 18.89 -7.64
C ILE A 136 -1.97 20.20 -8.44
N GLU A 137 -2.88 20.27 -9.39
CA GLU A 137 -3.11 21.48 -10.18
C GLU A 137 -3.57 22.65 -9.31
N ASN A 138 -4.46 22.38 -8.36
CA ASN A 138 -4.93 23.41 -7.43
C ASN A 138 -3.80 23.93 -6.55
N LEU A 139 -2.91 23.05 -6.09
CA LEU A 139 -1.74 23.46 -5.32
C LEU A 139 -0.82 24.38 -6.12
N ARG A 140 -0.60 24.07 -7.38
CA ARG A 140 0.22 24.91 -8.25
C ARG A 140 -0.39 26.30 -8.42
N GLN A 141 -1.70 26.37 -8.61
CA GLN A 141 -2.40 27.65 -8.76
C GLN A 141 -2.32 28.47 -7.47
N GLU A 142 -2.51 27.83 -6.32
CA GLU A 142 -2.41 28.53 -5.04
C GLU A 142 -1.00 29.07 -4.79
N THR A 143 0.01 28.29 -5.14
CA THR A 143 1.40 28.74 -5.02
C THR A 143 1.68 29.98 -5.88
N ARG A 144 1.12 30.02 -7.09
CA ARG A 144 1.25 31.17 -7.97
C ARG A 144 0.52 32.39 -7.43
N LYS A 145 -0.63 32.19 -6.82
CA LYS A 145 -1.44 33.29 -6.26
C LYS A 145 -0.88 33.82 -4.95
N GLY A 146 -0.07 33.04 -4.26
CA GLY A 146 0.49 33.41 -2.98
C GLY A 146 1.61 34.44 -3.02
N HIS A 147 1.85 35.06 -4.14
CA HIS A 147 2.92 36.06 -4.29
C HIS A 147 2.40 37.39 -4.72
#